data_433fcc18e0023843d7cb20ec12ce04f2
#
_entry.id   433fcc18e0023843d7cb20ec12ce04f2
#
_cell.length_a   1.000
_cell.length_b   1.000
_cell.length_c   1.000
_cell.angle_alpha   90.00
_cell.angle_beta   90.00
_cell.angle_gamma   90.00
#
_symmetry.space_group_name_H-M   'P 1'
#
loop_
_entity.id
_entity.type
_entity.pdbx_description
1 polymer ?
#
loop_
_entity_poly.entity_id
_entity_poly.type
_entity_poly.pdbx_seq_one_letter_code
_entity_poly.pdbx_strand_id
1 'polypeptide(L)'
;MGSVYLAIIHYPVLDKRGDTVATSLTNLELHDVARSCMTFGVELCYIVTPLRRQASIAERLIAHWESGYGARYNPDRAQALTKIRIVGDVEEMMRGIRAVGSPVVIGTSSRQGSETVNYEELRAWIQKDDRPFLLLFGTGWGLPPAVTEQCERMLVPIRGKGEYNHLSLRVAIGIILDRLLGEIGGDHERDDRSA
;
A
#
# COMPACT_ATOMS: atom_id res chain seq x y z
N MET A 1 -9.43 -4.62 16.50
CA MET A 1 -9.23 -4.61 15.02
C MET A 1 -7.84 -4.13 14.74
N GLY A 2 -7.04 -4.92 14.02
CA GLY A 2 -5.66 -4.59 13.68
C GLY A 2 -5.57 -3.36 12.77
N SER A 3 -4.60 -2.52 13.04
CA SER A 3 -4.29 -1.39 12.16
C SER A 3 -3.61 -1.86 10.87
N VAL A 4 -3.96 -1.26 9.72
CA VAL A 4 -3.44 -1.66 8.41
C VAL A 4 -2.44 -0.62 7.90
N TYR A 5 -1.30 -1.13 7.45
CA TYR A 5 -0.21 -0.38 6.84
C TYR A 5 0.06 -0.89 5.44
N LEU A 6 0.52 -0.03 4.56
CA LEU A 6 0.99 -0.41 3.23
C LEU A 6 2.49 -0.17 3.10
N ALA A 7 3.13 -0.91 2.22
CA ALA A 7 4.45 -0.59 1.72
C ALA A 7 4.52 -0.79 0.20
N ILE A 8 4.92 0.24 -0.51
CA ILE A 8 5.26 0.18 -1.93
C ILE A 8 6.77 0.07 -2.04
N ILE A 9 7.23 -1.09 -2.50
CA ILE A 9 8.65 -1.39 -2.61
C ILE A 9 9.13 -1.05 -4.01
N HIS A 10 9.95 -0.01 -4.12
CA HIS A 10 10.68 0.33 -5.35
C HIS A 10 12.07 -0.30 -5.39
N TYR A 11 12.57 -0.76 -4.26
CA TYR A 11 13.77 -1.55 -4.11
C TYR A 11 13.73 -2.34 -2.77
N PRO A 12 14.10 -3.62 -2.77
CA PRO A 12 14.45 -4.45 -3.93
C PRO A 12 13.20 -4.96 -4.65
N VAL A 13 13.24 -4.93 -5.99
CA VAL A 13 12.23 -5.57 -6.84
C VAL A 13 12.91 -6.29 -7.99
N LEU A 14 12.18 -7.19 -8.66
CA LEU A 14 12.71 -7.94 -9.79
C LEU A 14 12.47 -7.18 -11.11
N ASP A 15 13.38 -7.39 -12.07
CA ASP A 15 13.16 -7.09 -13.47
C ASP A 15 12.64 -8.36 -14.23
N LYS A 16 12.45 -8.24 -15.55
CA LYS A 16 11.99 -9.36 -16.40
C LYS A 16 12.96 -10.55 -16.47
N ARG A 17 14.22 -10.35 -16.09
CA ARG A 17 15.27 -11.40 -16.10
C ARG A 17 15.39 -12.08 -14.73
N GLY A 18 14.75 -11.50 -13.70
CA GLY A 18 14.88 -11.95 -12.32
C GLY A 18 16.00 -11.24 -11.56
N ASP A 19 16.64 -10.22 -12.17
CA ASP A 19 17.65 -9.43 -11.50
C ASP A 19 17.02 -8.44 -10.52
N THR A 20 17.68 -8.21 -9.39
CA THR A 20 17.22 -7.23 -8.40
C THR A 20 17.56 -5.81 -8.85
N VAL A 21 16.53 -4.99 -9.01
CA VAL A 21 16.64 -3.61 -9.51
C VAL A 21 15.84 -2.64 -8.65
N ALA A 22 16.09 -1.34 -8.85
CA ALA A 22 15.24 -0.27 -8.35
C ALA A 22 14.36 0.28 -9.47
N THR A 23 13.11 0.58 -9.14
CA THR A 23 12.17 1.23 -10.05
C THR A 23 11.96 2.69 -9.70
N SER A 24 11.44 3.47 -10.65
CA SER A 24 11.15 4.88 -10.45
C SER A 24 9.80 5.06 -9.76
N LEU A 25 9.80 5.97 -8.78
CA LEU A 25 8.60 6.49 -8.17
C LEU A 25 7.93 7.50 -9.11
N THR A 26 6.60 7.50 -9.16
CA THR A 26 5.82 8.49 -9.90
C THR A 26 5.00 9.37 -8.94
N ASN A 27 4.76 10.63 -9.33
CA ASN A 27 3.90 11.52 -8.55
C ASN A 27 2.44 11.02 -8.47
N LEU A 28 1.97 10.31 -9.50
CA LEU A 28 0.63 9.72 -9.52
C LEU A 28 0.47 8.66 -8.41
N GLU A 29 1.51 7.87 -8.15
CA GLU A 29 1.48 6.89 -7.05
C GLU A 29 1.27 7.57 -5.70
N LEU A 30 1.99 8.66 -5.43
CA LEU A 30 1.84 9.39 -4.18
C LEU A 30 0.40 9.87 -3.96
N HIS A 31 -0.18 10.54 -4.97
CA HIS A 31 -1.52 11.11 -4.83
C HIS A 31 -2.62 10.05 -4.76
N ASP A 32 -2.60 9.06 -5.65
CA ASP A 32 -3.67 8.08 -5.75
C ASP A 32 -3.65 7.12 -4.56
N VAL A 33 -2.45 6.69 -4.14
CA VAL A 33 -2.32 5.80 -2.97
C VAL A 33 -2.62 6.54 -1.68
N ALA A 34 -2.16 7.78 -1.51
CA ALA A 34 -2.49 8.58 -0.34
C ALA A 34 -4.01 8.70 -0.14
N ARG A 35 -4.73 9.01 -1.22
CA ARG A 35 -6.20 9.12 -1.18
C ARG A 35 -6.87 7.78 -0.88
N SER A 36 -6.40 6.69 -1.49
CA SER A 36 -6.89 5.35 -1.17
C SER A 36 -6.64 5.01 0.30
N CYS A 37 -5.45 5.28 0.83
CA CYS A 37 -5.15 5.07 2.24
C CYS A 37 -6.08 5.87 3.16
N MET A 38 -6.35 7.13 2.83
CA MET A 38 -7.25 7.97 3.62
C MET A 38 -8.69 7.44 3.57
N THR A 39 -9.19 7.08 2.37
CA THR A 39 -10.55 6.56 2.18
C THR A 39 -10.81 5.28 2.96
N PHE A 40 -9.84 4.36 2.96
CA PHE A 40 -10.00 3.04 3.59
C PHE A 40 -9.42 2.94 5.01
N GLY A 41 -9.04 4.06 5.63
CA GLY A 41 -8.56 4.07 7.01
C GLY A 41 -7.20 3.39 7.22
N VAL A 42 -6.35 3.35 6.19
CA VAL A 42 -4.96 2.87 6.33
C VAL A 42 -4.17 3.84 7.20
N GLU A 43 -3.40 3.33 8.15
CA GLU A 43 -2.64 4.17 9.07
C GLU A 43 -1.51 4.92 8.37
N LEU A 44 -0.70 4.20 7.61
CA LEU A 44 0.44 4.78 6.90
C LEU A 44 0.80 3.92 5.69
N CYS A 45 1.28 4.57 4.62
CA CYS A 45 1.88 3.92 3.46
C CYS A 45 3.36 4.30 3.37
N TYR A 46 4.23 3.31 3.49
CA TYR A 46 5.66 3.47 3.26
C TYR A 46 5.97 3.38 1.76
N ILE A 47 6.79 4.32 1.28
CA ILE A 47 7.41 4.25 -0.04
C ILE A 47 8.88 3.93 0.18
N VAL A 48 9.29 2.73 -0.21
CA VAL A 48 10.66 2.24 0.01
C VAL A 48 11.50 2.45 -1.23
N THR A 49 12.46 3.38 -1.18
CA THR A 49 13.33 3.68 -2.31
C THR A 49 14.72 4.16 -1.86
N PRO A 50 15.83 3.58 -2.37
CA PRO A 50 17.18 4.05 -2.10
C PRO A 50 17.56 5.23 -2.99
N LEU A 51 16.73 5.60 -3.97
CA LEU A 51 17.02 6.63 -4.96
C LEU A 51 16.82 8.03 -4.36
N ARG A 52 17.84 8.58 -3.73
CA ARG A 52 17.81 9.85 -2.98
C ARG A 52 17.17 11.00 -3.75
N ARG A 53 17.42 11.11 -5.07
CA ARG A 53 16.82 12.18 -5.89
C ARG A 53 15.31 12.03 -5.99
N GLN A 54 14.82 10.81 -6.14
CA GLN A 54 13.38 10.54 -6.21
C GLN A 54 12.72 10.73 -4.84
N ALA A 55 13.33 10.26 -3.77
CA ALA A 55 12.91 10.53 -2.39
C ALA A 55 12.77 12.03 -2.15
N SER A 56 13.78 12.82 -2.48
CA SER A 56 13.75 14.28 -2.32
C SER A 56 12.66 14.97 -3.16
N ILE A 57 12.39 14.50 -4.39
CA ILE A 57 11.28 15.03 -5.20
C ILE A 57 9.93 14.70 -4.55
N ALA A 58 9.76 13.49 -4.06
CA ALA A 58 8.53 13.06 -3.37
C ALA A 58 8.30 13.86 -2.08
N GLU A 59 9.32 14.02 -1.26
CA GLU A 59 9.26 14.83 -0.03
C GLU A 59 8.89 16.28 -0.31
N ARG A 60 9.49 16.89 -1.33
CA ARG A 60 9.15 18.26 -1.74
C ARG A 60 7.73 18.38 -2.25
N LEU A 61 7.23 17.39 -2.96
CA LEU A 61 5.84 17.33 -3.42
C LEU A 61 4.90 17.24 -2.22
N ILE A 62 5.17 16.36 -1.28
CA ILE A 62 4.39 16.20 -0.04
C ILE A 62 4.38 17.53 0.73
N ALA A 63 5.54 18.11 0.98
CA ALA A 63 5.68 19.39 1.69
C ALA A 63 4.92 20.53 1.01
N HIS A 64 4.91 20.58 -0.33
CA HIS A 64 4.11 21.59 -1.07
C HIS A 64 2.61 21.50 -0.77
N TRP A 65 2.09 20.27 -0.62
CA TRP A 65 0.68 20.05 -0.33
C TRP A 65 0.36 20.15 1.17
N GLU A 66 1.27 19.82 2.06
CA GLU A 66 1.04 19.88 3.50
C GLU A 66 1.14 21.30 4.07
N SER A 67 2.09 22.10 3.59
CA SER A 67 2.40 23.42 4.16
C SER A 67 2.40 24.58 3.17
N GLY A 68 2.33 24.30 1.86
CA GLY A 68 2.37 25.28 0.79
C GLY A 68 1.00 25.84 0.39
N TYR A 69 0.96 26.47 -0.79
CA TYR A 69 -0.29 26.96 -1.41
C TYR A 69 -1.29 25.81 -1.62
N GLY A 70 -0.82 24.62 -1.96
CA GLY A 70 -1.63 23.41 -2.17
C GLY A 70 -2.50 23.06 -0.98
N ALA A 71 -1.99 23.22 0.23
CA ALA A 71 -2.72 22.94 1.47
C ALA A 71 -3.98 23.79 1.63
N ARG A 72 -3.88 25.07 1.24
CA ARG A 72 -5.03 25.99 1.28
C ARG A 72 -6.00 25.77 0.13
N TYR A 73 -5.50 25.37 -1.03
CA TYR A 73 -6.32 25.15 -2.21
C TYR A 73 -7.12 23.84 -2.16
N ASN A 74 -6.54 22.78 -1.60
CA ASN A 74 -7.20 21.47 -1.47
C ASN A 74 -6.79 20.79 -0.16
N PRO A 75 -7.47 21.10 0.96
CA PRO A 75 -7.18 20.53 2.28
C PRO A 75 -7.28 19.00 2.33
N ASP A 76 -8.24 18.40 1.61
CA ASP A 76 -8.43 16.94 1.59
C ASP A 76 -7.21 16.23 0.99
N ARG A 77 -6.60 16.83 -0.03
CA ARG A 77 -5.37 16.31 -0.62
C ARG A 77 -4.19 16.44 0.32
N ALA A 78 -4.09 17.58 1.03
CA ALA A 78 -3.09 17.78 2.06
C ALA A 78 -3.21 16.69 3.14
N GLN A 79 -4.42 16.48 3.65
CA GLN A 79 -4.70 15.45 4.65
C GLN A 79 -4.36 14.05 4.14
N ALA A 80 -4.71 13.71 2.90
CA ALA A 80 -4.39 12.40 2.34
C ALA A 80 -2.87 12.14 2.30
N LEU A 81 -2.06 13.15 1.92
CA LEU A 81 -0.62 12.99 1.80
C LEU A 81 0.09 12.77 3.14
N THR A 82 -0.51 13.13 4.28
CA THR A 82 0.03 12.77 5.61
C THR A 82 0.13 11.26 5.82
N LYS A 83 -0.57 10.46 5.00
CA LYS A 83 -0.51 9.00 5.02
C LYS A 83 0.75 8.44 4.34
N ILE A 84 1.59 9.25 3.73
CA ILE A 84 2.79 8.79 3.00
C ILE A 84 4.05 9.04 3.82
N ARG A 85 4.91 8.03 3.89
CA ARG A 85 6.26 8.13 4.47
C ARG A 85 7.29 7.55 3.52
N ILE A 86 8.32 8.34 3.17
CA ILE A 86 9.43 7.89 2.35
C ILE A 86 10.51 7.32 3.27
N VAL A 87 11.04 6.13 2.92
CA VAL A 87 12.12 5.46 3.64
C VAL A 87 13.14 4.90 2.66
N GLY A 88 14.39 4.76 3.11
CA GLY A 88 15.51 4.35 2.26
C GLY A 88 15.53 2.85 1.95
N ASP A 89 15.09 2.02 2.87
CA ASP A 89 15.15 0.56 2.74
C ASP A 89 14.05 -0.16 3.54
N VAL A 90 13.96 -1.47 3.32
CA VAL A 90 12.97 -2.35 3.98
C VAL A 90 13.22 -2.44 5.49
N GLU A 91 14.47 -2.36 5.94
CA GLU A 91 14.79 -2.42 7.36
C GLU A 91 14.29 -1.17 8.11
N GLU A 92 14.47 0.00 7.53
CA GLU A 92 13.95 1.25 8.08
C GLU A 92 12.43 1.20 8.21
N MET A 93 11.75 0.75 7.17
CA MET A 93 10.31 0.51 7.18
C MET A 93 9.90 -0.44 8.30
N MET A 94 10.56 -1.60 8.40
CA MET A 94 10.25 -2.62 9.42
C MET A 94 10.52 -2.11 10.83
N ARG A 95 11.57 -1.30 11.06
CA ARG A 95 11.79 -0.65 12.35
C ARG A 95 10.63 0.27 12.71
N GLY A 96 10.14 1.07 11.74
CA GLY A 96 9.01 1.97 11.95
C GLY A 96 7.73 1.24 12.37
N ILE A 97 7.42 0.11 11.73
CA ILE A 97 6.23 -0.69 12.08
C ILE A 97 6.42 -1.44 13.40
N ARG A 98 7.59 -2.04 13.64
CA ARG A 98 7.88 -2.74 14.89
C ARG A 98 7.85 -1.85 16.13
N ALA A 99 8.02 -0.55 15.96
CA ALA A 99 7.83 0.41 17.04
C ALA A 99 6.36 0.53 17.49
N VAL A 100 5.40 0.15 16.62
CA VAL A 100 3.96 0.11 16.94
C VAL A 100 3.55 -1.27 17.48
N GLY A 101 4.17 -2.35 16.99
CA GLY A 101 3.87 -3.72 17.40
C GLY A 101 4.53 -4.75 16.48
N SER A 102 4.38 -6.04 16.80
CA SER A 102 4.85 -7.13 15.92
C SER A 102 3.93 -7.26 14.71
N PRO A 103 4.35 -6.86 13.48
CA PRO A 103 3.46 -6.84 12.34
C PRO A 103 3.19 -8.25 11.79
N VAL A 104 1.95 -8.45 11.32
CA VAL A 104 1.59 -9.52 10.38
C VAL A 104 1.93 -9.02 8.99
N VAL A 105 2.89 -9.66 8.32
CA VAL A 105 3.36 -9.23 6.98
C VAL A 105 2.67 -10.05 5.91
N ILE A 106 1.96 -9.39 5.00
CA ILE A 106 1.23 -10.00 3.88
C ILE A 106 1.82 -9.51 2.57
N GLY A 107 2.34 -10.43 1.78
CA GLY A 107 2.84 -10.13 0.45
C GLY A 107 1.72 -10.10 -0.59
N THR A 108 1.88 -9.27 -1.63
CA THR A 108 0.98 -9.26 -2.78
C THR A 108 1.71 -9.60 -4.07
N SER A 109 1.04 -10.27 -4.99
CA SER A 109 1.59 -10.63 -6.30
C SER A 109 0.47 -10.82 -7.31
N SER A 110 0.76 -10.59 -8.59
CA SER A 110 -0.13 -11.01 -9.69
C SER A 110 -0.05 -12.51 -9.98
N ARG A 111 0.98 -13.20 -9.45
CA ARG A 111 1.20 -14.65 -9.58
C ARG A 111 0.69 -15.34 -8.34
N GLN A 112 0.20 -16.58 -8.51
CA GLN A 112 -0.17 -17.40 -7.37
C GLN A 112 1.09 -17.94 -6.68
N GLY A 113 1.20 -17.71 -5.38
CA GLY A 113 2.26 -18.25 -4.54
C GLY A 113 1.82 -19.51 -3.79
N SER A 114 2.76 -20.08 -3.03
CA SER A 114 2.48 -21.02 -1.94
C SER A 114 2.02 -20.25 -0.69
N GLU A 115 1.35 -20.92 0.24
CA GLU A 115 0.89 -20.33 1.51
C GLU A 115 0.08 -19.04 1.36
N THR A 116 -0.98 -19.12 0.55
CA THR A 116 -1.86 -17.99 0.30
C THR A 116 -2.96 -17.85 1.35
N VAL A 117 -3.40 -16.60 1.54
CA VAL A 117 -4.62 -16.23 2.26
C VAL A 117 -5.60 -15.58 1.29
N ASN A 118 -6.89 -15.92 1.38
CA ASN A 118 -7.90 -15.25 0.58
C ASN A 118 -8.40 -13.94 1.24
N TYR A 119 -9.21 -13.16 0.53
CA TYR A 119 -9.68 -11.86 1.01
C TYR A 119 -10.58 -11.96 2.23
N GLU A 120 -11.45 -12.95 2.29
CA GLU A 120 -12.40 -13.16 3.40
C GLU A 120 -11.65 -13.57 4.67
N GLU A 121 -10.73 -14.51 4.56
CA GLU A 121 -9.87 -14.96 5.67
C GLU A 121 -9.00 -13.81 6.20
N LEU A 122 -8.34 -13.05 5.31
CA LEU A 122 -7.51 -11.93 5.73
C LEU A 122 -8.33 -10.81 6.37
N ARG A 123 -9.51 -10.50 5.82
CA ARG A 123 -10.43 -9.53 6.41
C ARG A 123 -10.85 -9.95 7.82
N ALA A 124 -11.25 -11.22 7.99
CA ALA A 124 -11.61 -11.75 9.30
C ALA A 124 -10.43 -11.75 10.27
N TRP A 125 -9.22 -11.99 9.78
CA TRP A 125 -8.00 -11.93 10.58
C TRP A 125 -7.72 -10.50 11.06
N ILE A 126 -7.75 -9.51 10.19
CA ILE A 126 -7.60 -8.08 10.54
C ILE A 126 -8.63 -7.64 11.60
N GLN A 127 -9.87 -8.13 11.50
CA GLN A 127 -10.93 -7.78 12.45
C GLN A 127 -10.73 -8.36 13.84
N LYS A 128 -10.09 -9.53 13.97
CA LYS A 128 -9.94 -10.29 15.22
C LYS A 128 -8.60 -10.10 15.91
N ASP A 129 -7.58 -9.66 15.19
CA ASP A 129 -6.21 -9.52 15.69
C ASP A 129 -5.91 -8.02 15.89
N ASP A 130 -5.24 -7.67 16.98
CA ASP A 130 -4.88 -6.27 17.31
C ASP A 130 -3.48 -5.90 16.83
N ARG A 131 -2.73 -6.85 16.24
CA ARG A 131 -1.41 -6.58 15.67
C ARG A 131 -1.52 -5.68 14.43
N PRO A 132 -0.49 -4.89 14.11
CA PRO A 132 -0.42 -4.17 12.85
C PRO A 132 -0.29 -5.15 11.67
N PHE A 133 -1.07 -4.94 10.60
CA PHE A 133 -0.98 -5.67 9.35
C PHE A 133 -0.25 -4.83 8.31
N LEU A 134 0.81 -5.38 7.74
CA LEU A 134 1.62 -4.73 6.71
C LEU A 134 1.41 -5.42 5.37
N LEU A 135 0.77 -4.73 4.41
CA LEU A 135 0.59 -5.22 3.05
C LEU A 135 1.75 -4.74 2.17
N LEU A 136 2.54 -5.67 1.63
CA LEU A 136 3.68 -5.37 0.76
C LEU A 136 3.28 -5.40 -0.73
N PHE A 137 3.57 -4.34 -1.43
CA PHE A 137 3.36 -4.20 -2.86
C PHE A 137 4.69 -3.99 -3.58
N GLY A 138 5.07 -4.93 -4.43
CA GLY A 138 6.23 -4.80 -5.31
C GLY A 138 5.88 -4.06 -6.60
N THR A 139 6.80 -3.23 -7.06
CA THR A 139 6.76 -2.65 -8.42
C THR A 139 7.52 -3.54 -9.41
N GLY A 140 7.66 -3.12 -10.67
CA GLY A 140 8.38 -3.88 -11.68
C GLY A 140 7.80 -5.29 -11.91
N TRP A 141 8.62 -6.32 -11.73
CA TRP A 141 8.23 -7.73 -11.88
C TRP A 141 7.94 -8.42 -10.54
N GLY A 142 7.77 -7.63 -9.49
CA GLY A 142 7.37 -8.10 -8.16
C GLY A 142 8.51 -8.14 -7.14
N LEU A 143 8.17 -8.65 -5.96
CA LEU A 143 9.10 -8.75 -4.84
C LEU A 143 10.06 -9.93 -5.02
N PRO A 144 11.35 -9.78 -4.67
CA PRO A 144 12.29 -10.90 -4.67
C PRO A 144 12.01 -11.87 -3.51
N PRO A 145 12.50 -13.13 -3.59
CA PRO A 145 12.36 -14.13 -2.54
C PRO A 145 12.77 -13.62 -1.15
N ALA A 146 13.87 -12.90 -1.04
CA ALA A 146 14.36 -12.35 0.22
C ALA A 146 13.34 -11.43 0.94
N VAL A 147 12.39 -10.86 0.22
CA VAL A 147 11.29 -10.07 0.79
C VAL A 147 10.05 -10.92 1.01
N THR A 148 9.69 -11.80 0.06
CA THR A 148 8.49 -12.63 0.18
C THR A 148 8.62 -13.72 1.25
N GLU A 149 9.81 -14.19 1.54
CA GLU A 149 10.10 -15.13 2.63
C GLU A 149 9.87 -14.54 4.04
N GLN A 150 9.80 -13.21 4.14
CA GLN A 150 9.45 -12.51 5.38
C GLN A 150 7.93 -12.36 5.57
N CYS A 151 7.13 -12.72 4.57
CA CYS A 151 5.68 -12.66 4.65
C CYS A 151 5.13 -13.88 5.38
N GLU A 152 4.19 -13.68 6.31
CA GLU A 152 3.46 -14.79 6.94
C GLU A 152 2.55 -15.49 5.93
N ARG A 153 1.99 -14.73 4.98
CA ARG A 153 1.14 -15.24 3.90
C ARG A 153 1.27 -14.35 2.65
N MET A 154 0.94 -14.94 1.52
CA MET A 154 0.73 -14.20 0.27
C MET A 154 -0.77 -14.03 0.03
N LEU A 155 -1.20 -12.82 -0.29
CA LEU A 155 -2.60 -12.59 -0.67
C LEU A 155 -2.87 -13.21 -2.04
N VAL A 156 -3.99 -13.92 -2.18
CA VAL A 156 -4.41 -14.45 -3.49
C VAL A 156 -4.50 -13.32 -4.52
N PRO A 157 -4.00 -13.54 -5.76
CA PRO A 157 -3.99 -12.49 -6.76
C PRO A 157 -5.40 -12.05 -7.18
N ILE A 158 -5.53 -10.78 -7.56
CA ILE A 158 -6.73 -10.28 -8.23
C ILE A 158 -6.84 -11.01 -9.57
N ARG A 159 -8.00 -11.58 -9.86
CA ARG A 159 -8.25 -12.22 -11.15
C ARG A 159 -9.43 -11.58 -11.85
N GLY A 160 -9.26 -11.30 -13.15
CA GLY A 160 -10.32 -10.95 -14.08
C GLY A 160 -10.88 -12.19 -14.79
N LYS A 161 -11.77 -11.98 -15.75
CA LYS A 161 -12.37 -13.06 -16.55
C LYS A 161 -11.44 -13.61 -17.64
N GLY A 162 -10.43 -12.84 -18.07
CA GLY A 162 -9.50 -13.19 -19.15
C GLY A 162 -8.13 -13.61 -18.64
N GLU A 163 -7.25 -13.94 -19.58
CA GLU A 163 -5.86 -14.32 -19.29
C GLU A 163 -4.98 -13.12 -18.92
N TYR A 164 -5.37 -11.92 -19.32
CA TYR A 164 -4.62 -10.69 -19.01
C TYR A 164 -4.78 -10.34 -17.52
N ASN A 165 -3.68 -10.36 -16.78
CA ASN A 165 -3.65 -10.11 -15.34
C ASN A 165 -2.52 -9.13 -14.94
N HIS A 166 -2.48 -7.97 -15.59
CA HIS A 166 -1.49 -6.92 -15.32
C HIS A 166 -2.19 -5.59 -15.01
N LEU A 167 -2.61 -5.46 -13.77
CA LEU A 167 -3.13 -4.19 -13.24
C LEU A 167 -1.97 -3.24 -12.92
N SER A 168 -2.20 -1.94 -13.06
CA SER A 168 -1.27 -0.97 -12.48
C SER A 168 -1.28 -1.11 -10.95
N LEU A 169 -0.15 -0.82 -10.31
CA LEU A 169 -0.01 -0.89 -8.86
C LEU A 169 -1.12 -0.14 -8.13
N ARG A 170 -1.40 1.09 -8.55
CA ARG A 170 -2.41 1.96 -7.93
C ARG A 170 -3.82 1.37 -7.99
N VAL A 171 -4.17 0.77 -9.11
CA VAL A 171 -5.45 0.09 -9.28
C VAL A 171 -5.52 -1.18 -8.41
N ALA A 172 -4.44 -1.96 -8.38
CA ALA A 172 -4.37 -3.15 -7.53
C ALA A 172 -4.53 -2.79 -6.04
N ILE A 173 -3.86 -1.73 -5.57
CA ILE A 173 -3.99 -1.24 -4.20
C ILE A 173 -5.46 -0.86 -3.91
N GLY A 174 -6.10 -0.06 -4.77
CA GLY A 174 -7.49 0.33 -4.57
C GLY A 174 -8.44 -0.86 -4.46
N ILE A 175 -8.32 -1.85 -5.36
CA ILE A 175 -9.14 -3.07 -5.34
C ILE A 175 -8.89 -3.90 -4.08
N ILE A 176 -7.62 -4.06 -3.66
CA ILE A 176 -7.27 -4.83 -2.47
C ILE A 176 -7.83 -4.14 -1.22
N LEU A 177 -7.68 -2.83 -1.09
CA LEU A 177 -8.20 -2.08 0.04
C LEU A 177 -9.73 -2.14 0.10
N ASP A 178 -10.41 -1.99 -1.03
CA ASP A 178 -11.87 -2.12 -1.10
C ASP A 178 -12.33 -3.50 -0.61
N ARG A 179 -11.70 -4.58 -1.09
CA ARG A 179 -12.04 -5.95 -0.68
C ARG A 179 -11.73 -6.24 0.79
N LEU A 180 -10.69 -5.65 1.36
CA LEU A 180 -10.27 -5.92 2.74
C LEU A 180 -10.93 -4.99 3.76
N LEU A 181 -11.12 -3.72 3.43
CA LEU A 181 -11.51 -2.67 4.37
C LEU A 181 -12.80 -1.94 3.96
N GLY A 182 -13.24 -2.11 2.71
CA GLY A 182 -14.49 -1.51 2.22
C GLY A 182 -15.72 -2.09 2.93
N GLU A 183 -16.81 -1.37 2.93
CA GLU A 183 -18.09 -1.83 3.45
C GLU A 183 -18.64 -2.98 2.60
N ILE A 184 -19.08 -4.07 3.21
CA ILE A 184 -19.78 -5.15 2.53
C ILE A 184 -21.26 -4.80 2.59
N GLY A 185 -21.83 -4.33 1.46
CA GLY A 185 -23.26 -4.29 1.15
C GLY A 185 -24.19 -4.16 2.37
N GLY A 186 -24.13 -3.04 3.07
CA GLY A 186 -25.18 -2.64 3.99
C GLY A 186 -26.05 -1.63 3.28
N ASP A 187 -27.35 -1.63 3.55
CA ASP A 187 -28.28 -0.64 3.08
C ASP A 187 -27.71 0.76 3.32
N HIS A 188 -27.41 1.46 2.23
CA HIS A 188 -27.15 2.89 2.31
C HIS A 188 -28.45 3.56 2.76
N GLU A 189 -28.68 3.70 4.05
CA GLU A 189 -29.47 4.83 4.52
C GLU A 189 -28.73 6.07 4.01
N ARG A 190 -29.24 6.62 2.93
CA ARG A 190 -28.78 7.92 2.41
C ARG A 190 -29.00 8.93 3.54
N ASP A 191 -27.92 9.29 4.22
CA ASP A 191 -27.93 10.43 5.12
C ASP A 191 -28.20 11.66 4.26
N ASP A 192 -29.49 12.01 4.20
CA ASP A 192 -30.05 13.13 3.44
C ASP A 192 -29.70 14.44 4.17
N ARG A 193 -28.39 14.72 4.30
CA ARG A 193 -27.87 15.99 4.82
C ARG A 193 -27.33 16.83 3.69
N SER A 194 -28.24 17.32 2.87
CA SER A 194 -27.98 18.45 2.00
C SER A 194 -29.17 19.40 2.03
N ALA A 195 -29.08 20.36 2.90
CA ALA A 195 -29.75 21.64 2.76
C ALA A 195 -28.78 22.75 3.16
#